data_8690166b5ebf8f4d31dbca6bd063a8d5
#
_entry.id   8690166b5ebf8f4d31dbca6bd063a8d5
#
_cell.length_a   1.000
_cell.length_b   1.000
_cell.length_c   1.000
_cell.angle_alpha   90.00
_cell.angle_beta   90.00
_cell.angle_gamma   90.00
#
_symmetry.space_group_name_H-M   'P 1'
#
loop_
_entity.id
_entity.type
_entity.pdbx_description
1 polymer ?
#
loop_
_entity_poly.entity_id
_entity_poly.type
_entity_poly.pdbx_seq_one_letter_code
_entity_poly.pdbx_strand_id
1 'polypeptide(L)'
;VPLAFFASVTLLDTVVVIALMGLFLKDGGESPLQVWFGPRERPHGPYNLPRETSLGLIFTPVVLVGAGLVAAALRILVPRLHNVPVSPFDAYFDTPGRAHLFTVVAMVAGGVREELQRGFLLHRFRHQLGGVRLGLALYSVAFGAFHYTQGWDVAIITGLLGLFWGYLYIRRGSVAASMVSHAGFNGTQVLQELVLKLAR
;
A
#
# COMPACT_ATOMS: atom_id res chain seq x y z
N VAL A 1 -1.82 4.17 -22.27
CA VAL A 1 -1.46 5.52 -21.77
C VAL A 1 0.06 5.60 -21.68
N PRO A 2 0.74 6.69 -22.15
CA PRO A 2 2.19 6.84 -22.00
C PRO A 2 2.61 6.84 -20.52
N LEU A 3 3.71 6.13 -20.21
CA LEU A 3 4.19 6.01 -18.81
C LEU A 3 4.49 7.38 -18.17
N ALA A 4 5.07 8.31 -18.95
CA ALA A 4 5.38 9.66 -18.43
C ALA A 4 4.11 10.40 -17.98
N PHE A 5 3.03 10.30 -18.77
CA PHE A 5 1.74 10.89 -18.39
C PHE A 5 1.16 10.22 -17.14
N PHE A 6 1.13 8.88 -17.13
CA PHE A 6 0.68 8.11 -15.96
C PHE A 6 1.46 8.49 -14.70
N ALA A 7 2.81 8.53 -14.79
CA ALA A 7 3.67 8.92 -13.69
C ALA A 7 3.38 10.34 -13.20
N SER A 8 3.27 11.31 -14.12
CA SER A 8 3.02 12.71 -13.76
C SER A 8 1.67 12.88 -13.06
N VAL A 9 0.61 12.27 -13.58
CA VAL A 9 -0.73 12.35 -12.98
C VAL A 9 -0.74 11.68 -11.61
N THR A 10 -0.15 10.49 -11.48
CA THR A 10 -0.12 9.74 -10.22
C THR A 10 0.70 10.45 -9.14
N LEU A 11 1.84 11.05 -9.50
CA LEU A 11 2.64 11.81 -8.55
C LEU A 11 1.96 13.13 -8.14
N LEU A 12 1.32 13.82 -9.09
CA LEU A 12 0.54 15.02 -8.78
C LEU A 12 -0.64 14.69 -7.85
N ASP A 13 -1.41 13.63 -8.17
CA ASP A 13 -2.48 13.13 -7.30
C ASP A 13 -1.95 12.81 -5.89
N THR A 14 -0.79 12.15 -5.81
CA THR A 14 -0.14 11.84 -4.53
C THR A 14 0.10 13.11 -3.70
N VAL A 15 0.67 14.15 -4.29
CA VAL A 15 0.94 15.42 -3.59
C VAL A 15 -0.37 16.10 -3.16
N VAL A 16 -1.34 16.17 -4.08
CA VAL A 16 -2.63 16.82 -3.81
C VAL A 16 -3.38 16.09 -2.67
N VAL A 17 -3.46 14.77 -2.73
CA VAL A 17 -4.18 13.97 -1.71
C VAL A 17 -3.51 14.11 -0.34
N ILE A 18 -2.17 14.02 -0.27
CA ILE A 18 -1.45 14.21 1.00
C ILE A 18 -1.65 15.62 1.56
N ALA A 19 -1.57 16.63 0.69
CA ALA A 19 -1.79 18.03 1.09
C ALA A 19 -3.22 18.24 1.62
N LEU A 20 -4.23 17.74 0.93
CA LEU A 20 -5.63 17.85 1.34
C LEU A 20 -5.88 17.16 2.69
N MET A 21 -5.37 15.93 2.88
CA MET A 21 -5.48 15.25 4.16
C MET A 21 -4.77 16.03 5.28
N GLY A 22 -3.59 16.57 5.01
CA GLY A 22 -2.84 17.38 5.97
C GLY A 22 -3.56 18.67 6.35
N LEU A 23 -4.17 19.36 5.36
CA LEU A 23 -5.00 20.55 5.59
C LEU A 23 -6.24 20.22 6.40
N PHE A 24 -6.94 19.15 6.05
CA PHE A 24 -8.13 18.70 6.78
C PHE A 24 -7.83 18.38 8.25
N LEU A 25 -6.71 17.71 8.53
CA LEU A 25 -6.27 17.43 9.89
C LEU A 25 -5.96 18.72 10.66
N LYS A 26 -5.23 19.66 10.04
CA LYS A 26 -4.88 20.95 10.65
C LYS A 26 -6.12 21.80 10.94
N ASP A 27 -7.08 21.85 10.02
CA ASP A 27 -8.34 22.56 10.20
C ASP A 27 -9.14 21.99 11.39
N GLY A 28 -9.10 20.67 11.57
CA GLY A 28 -9.64 19.99 12.75
C GLY A 28 -8.81 20.11 14.03
N GLY A 29 -7.76 20.93 14.06
CA GLY A 29 -6.87 21.09 15.22
C GLY A 29 -5.95 19.91 15.49
N GLU A 30 -5.79 18.99 14.55
CA GLU A 30 -4.99 17.77 14.69
C GLU A 30 -3.61 17.92 14.02
N SER A 31 -2.60 17.29 14.61
CA SER A 31 -1.26 17.24 14.00
C SER A 31 -1.17 16.08 12.99
N PRO A 32 -0.96 16.35 11.69
CA PRO A 32 -0.79 15.32 10.69
C PRO A 32 0.33 14.33 11.03
N LEU A 33 1.45 14.82 11.54
CA LEU A 33 2.58 13.98 11.95
C LEU A 33 2.22 13.03 13.10
N GLN A 34 1.40 13.48 14.05
CA GLN A 34 0.95 12.62 15.15
C GLN A 34 -0.06 11.58 14.69
N VAL A 35 -0.95 11.94 13.77
CA VAL A 35 -1.93 11.00 13.20
C VAL A 35 -1.23 9.91 12.40
N TRP A 36 -0.24 10.27 11.60
CA TRP A 36 0.45 9.31 10.73
C TRP A 36 1.56 8.54 11.43
N PHE A 37 2.35 9.20 12.28
CA PHE A 37 3.54 8.58 12.89
C PHE A 37 3.41 8.35 14.39
N GLY A 38 2.31 8.82 14.99
CA GLY A 38 2.03 8.72 16.42
C GLY A 38 2.69 9.82 17.25
N PRO A 39 2.30 9.95 18.51
CA PRO A 39 2.86 10.94 19.43
C PRO A 39 4.35 10.68 19.66
N ARG A 40 5.12 11.76 19.91
CA ARG A 40 6.54 11.66 20.24
C ARG A 40 6.78 10.88 21.52
N GLU A 41 5.89 11.05 22.50
CA GLU A 41 5.92 10.33 23.76
C GLU A 41 4.85 9.22 23.74
N ARG A 42 5.26 8.01 24.01
CA ARG A 42 4.39 6.82 24.06
C ARG A 42 4.57 6.13 25.40
N PRO A 43 3.53 5.41 25.90
CA PRO A 43 3.64 4.61 27.15
C PRO A 43 4.77 3.58 27.11
N HIS A 44 5.20 3.14 25.93
CA HIS A 44 6.25 2.14 25.74
C HIS A 44 7.54 2.71 25.14
N GLY A 45 7.81 4.01 25.33
CA GLY A 45 9.02 4.70 24.86
C GLY A 45 8.79 5.59 23.63
N PRO A 46 9.78 6.42 23.28
CA PRO A 46 9.69 7.38 22.20
C PRO A 46 9.50 6.68 20.86
N TYR A 47 8.91 7.43 19.90
CA TYR A 47 8.82 6.98 18.53
C TYR A 47 10.22 6.68 17.98
N ASN A 48 10.41 5.46 17.51
CA ASN A 48 11.70 4.99 17.01
C ASN A 48 11.58 4.64 15.52
N LEU A 49 11.86 5.62 14.66
CA LEU A 49 11.79 5.45 13.21
C LEU A 49 12.69 4.31 12.69
N PRO A 50 13.94 4.15 13.12
CA PRO A 50 14.75 3.00 12.73
C PRO A 50 14.10 1.65 13.04
N ARG A 51 13.49 1.50 14.21
CA ARG A 51 12.79 0.27 14.58
C ARG A 51 11.57 0.01 13.69
N GLU A 52 10.76 1.03 13.41
CA GLU A 52 9.59 0.90 12.52
C GLU A 52 10.04 0.54 11.09
N THR A 53 11.12 1.16 10.60
CA THR A 53 11.71 0.84 9.30
C THR A 53 12.20 -0.62 9.26
N SER A 54 12.93 -1.06 10.28
CA SER A 54 13.41 -2.45 10.37
C SER A 54 12.25 -3.44 10.40
N LEU A 55 11.16 -3.14 11.13
CA LEU A 55 9.95 -3.97 11.12
C LEU A 55 9.31 -4.01 9.73
N GLY A 56 9.23 -2.89 9.03
CA GLY A 56 8.72 -2.85 7.66
C GLY A 56 9.54 -3.72 6.71
N LEU A 57 10.88 -3.66 6.81
CA LEU A 57 11.77 -4.50 6.02
C LEU A 57 11.60 -6.00 6.34
N ILE A 58 11.41 -6.36 7.61
CA ILE A 58 11.14 -7.74 8.03
C ILE A 58 9.79 -8.22 7.48
N PHE A 59 8.76 -7.37 7.50
CA PHE A 59 7.44 -7.74 6.99
C PHE A 59 7.37 -7.80 5.46
N THR A 60 8.27 -7.16 4.72
CA THR A 60 8.29 -7.24 3.24
C THR A 60 8.34 -8.69 2.73
N PRO A 61 9.31 -9.54 3.09
CA PRO A 61 9.31 -10.93 2.65
C PRO A 61 8.12 -11.73 3.18
N VAL A 62 7.63 -11.42 4.37
CA VAL A 62 6.44 -12.10 4.94
C VAL A 62 5.21 -11.87 4.07
N VAL A 63 4.94 -10.62 3.68
CA VAL A 63 3.79 -10.30 2.81
C VAL A 63 3.98 -10.82 1.39
N LEU A 64 5.22 -10.84 0.86
CA LEU A 64 5.52 -11.43 -0.45
C LEU A 64 5.21 -12.92 -0.48
N VAL A 65 5.70 -13.66 0.50
CA VAL A 65 5.44 -15.11 0.62
C VAL A 65 3.95 -15.35 0.86
N GLY A 66 3.33 -14.61 1.77
CA GLY A 66 1.90 -14.73 2.06
C GLY A 66 1.02 -14.47 0.83
N ALA A 67 1.27 -13.38 0.10
CA ALA A 67 0.58 -13.07 -1.14
C ALA A 67 0.78 -14.15 -2.21
N GLY A 68 2.00 -14.66 -2.36
CA GLY A 68 2.32 -15.76 -3.27
C GLY A 68 1.57 -17.07 -2.94
N LEU A 69 1.50 -17.42 -1.66
CA LEU A 69 0.75 -18.59 -1.20
C LEU A 69 -0.76 -18.43 -1.45
N VAL A 70 -1.32 -17.27 -1.17
CA VAL A 70 -2.74 -17.00 -1.47
C VAL A 70 -2.99 -17.03 -2.97
N ALA A 71 -2.10 -16.44 -3.79
CA ALA A 71 -2.22 -16.49 -5.24
C ALA A 71 -2.21 -17.93 -5.77
N ALA A 72 -1.27 -18.76 -5.29
CA ALA A 72 -1.19 -20.17 -5.64
C ALA A 72 -2.47 -20.94 -5.23
N ALA A 73 -2.96 -20.73 -4.01
CA ALA A 73 -4.18 -21.34 -3.53
C ALA A 73 -5.41 -20.95 -4.38
N LEU A 74 -5.56 -19.65 -4.71
CA LEU A 74 -6.67 -19.18 -5.55
C LEU A 74 -6.61 -19.77 -6.96
N ARG A 75 -5.40 -19.86 -7.56
CA ARG A 75 -5.23 -20.46 -8.90
C ARG A 75 -5.57 -21.96 -8.93
N ILE A 76 -5.33 -22.70 -7.84
CA ILE A 76 -5.65 -24.12 -7.72
C ILE A 76 -7.14 -24.32 -7.40
N LEU A 77 -7.66 -23.61 -6.39
CA LEU A 77 -9.00 -23.85 -5.85
C LEU A 77 -10.11 -23.16 -6.66
N VAL A 78 -9.84 -21.97 -7.17
CA VAL A 78 -10.83 -21.15 -7.88
C VAL A 78 -10.17 -20.45 -9.10
N PRO A 79 -9.70 -21.21 -10.11
CA PRO A 79 -8.94 -20.67 -11.24
C PRO A 79 -9.68 -19.58 -12.03
N ARG A 80 -11.00 -19.55 -11.97
CA ARG A 80 -11.83 -18.51 -12.62
C ARG A 80 -11.60 -17.09 -12.09
N LEU A 81 -11.03 -16.96 -10.89
CA LEU A 81 -10.69 -15.64 -10.32
C LEU A 81 -9.45 -15.02 -10.98
N HIS A 82 -8.59 -15.84 -11.59
CA HIS A 82 -7.47 -15.37 -12.40
C HIS A 82 -7.95 -15.01 -13.82
N ASN A 83 -8.76 -13.97 -13.91
CA ASN A 83 -9.45 -13.55 -15.14
C ASN A 83 -8.68 -12.48 -15.95
N VAL A 84 -7.55 -11.99 -15.44
CA VAL A 84 -6.65 -11.04 -16.11
C VAL A 84 -5.25 -11.67 -16.19
N PRO A 85 -4.93 -12.38 -17.28
CA PRO A 85 -3.68 -13.14 -17.40
C PRO A 85 -2.45 -12.27 -17.60
N VAL A 86 -2.63 -11.05 -18.10
CA VAL A 86 -1.56 -10.07 -18.36
C VAL A 86 -1.84 -8.81 -17.58
N SER A 87 -0.88 -8.36 -16.80
CA SER A 87 -1.00 -7.14 -16.01
C SER A 87 -1.31 -5.92 -16.89
N PRO A 88 -2.26 -5.04 -16.51
CA PRO A 88 -2.48 -3.77 -17.21
C PRO A 88 -1.23 -2.87 -17.27
N PHE A 89 -0.26 -3.14 -16.42
CA PHE A 89 1.01 -2.41 -16.36
C PHE A 89 2.14 -3.06 -17.15
N ASP A 90 1.88 -4.20 -17.79
CA ASP A 90 2.90 -5.00 -18.49
C ASP A 90 3.73 -4.16 -19.48
N ALA A 91 3.09 -3.25 -20.21
CA ALA A 91 3.76 -2.34 -21.15
C ALA A 91 4.74 -1.34 -20.48
N TYR A 92 4.71 -1.21 -19.16
CA TYR A 92 5.63 -0.34 -18.42
C TYR A 92 6.95 -1.02 -18.03
N PHE A 93 7.07 -2.32 -18.29
CA PHE A 93 8.27 -3.12 -17.99
C PHE A 93 9.12 -3.43 -19.23
N ASP A 94 8.86 -2.78 -20.39
CA ASP A 94 9.54 -3.10 -21.66
C ASP A 94 11.02 -2.74 -21.67
N THR A 95 11.44 -1.81 -20.84
CA THR A 95 12.85 -1.41 -20.70
C THR A 95 13.21 -1.16 -19.24
N PRO A 96 14.48 -1.36 -18.83
CA PRO A 96 14.91 -1.10 -17.45
C PRO A 96 14.60 0.32 -16.97
N GLY A 97 14.75 1.34 -17.84
CA GLY A 97 14.44 2.74 -17.48
C GLY A 97 12.95 2.96 -17.19
N ARG A 98 12.06 2.35 -17.99
CA ARG A 98 10.60 2.42 -17.77
C ARG A 98 10.20 1.67 -16.49
N ALA A 99 10.74 0.47 -16.31
CA ALA A 99 10.51 -0.31 -15.10
C ALA A 99 10.99 0.45 -13.84
N HIS A 100 12.16 1.10 -13.90
CA HIS A 100 12.66 1.93 -12.80
C HIS A 100 11.72 3.11 -12.48
N LEU A 101 11.29 3.86 -13.49
CA LEU A 101 10.33 4.96 -13.29
C LEU A 101 9.02 4.43 -12.67
N PHE A 102 8.48 3.33 -13.20
CA PHE A 102 7.27 2.73 -12.65
C PHE A 102 7.46 2.25 -11.21
N THR A 103 8.63 1.67 -10.87
CA THR A 103 8.97 1.28 -9.50
C THR A 103 8.88 2.47 -8.55
N VAL A 104 9.50 3.60 -8.90
CA VAL A 104 9.45 4.81 -8.06
C VAL A 104 8.01 5.28 -7.87
N VAL A 105 7.22 5.34 -8.95
CA VAL A 105 5.80 5.72 -8.88
C VAL A 105 5.00 4.76 -8.00
N ALA A 106 5.17 3.45 -8.16
CA ALA A 106 4.47 2.43 -7.39
C ALA A 106 4.85 2.47 -5.90
N MET A 107 6.11 2.72 -5.57
CA MET A 107 6.56 2.88 -4.18
C MET A 107 6.01 4.16 -3.55
N VAL A 108 5.99 5.27 -4.28
CA VAL A 108 5.52 6.56 -3.76
C VAL A 108 4.00 6.58 -3.65
N ALA A 109 3.28 6.23 -4.70
CA ALA A 109 1.82 6.21 -4.69
C ALA A 109 1.26 5.08 -3.81
N GLY A 110 1.72 3.86 -4.00
CA GLY A 110 1.30 2.70 -3.21
C GLY A 110 1.89 2.73 -1.79
N GLY A 111 3.21 2.71 -1.67
CA GLY A 111 3.88 2.63 -0.37
C GLY A 111 3.65 3.85 0.52
N VAL A 112 3.71 5.07 -0.02
CA VAL A 112 3.61 6.29 0.80
C VAL A 112 2.18 6.83 0.85
N ARG A 113 1.59 7.24 -0.29
CA ARG A 113 0.27 7.88 -0.32
C ARG A 113 -0.81 7.00 0.28
N GLU A 114 -0.89 5.73 -0.13
CA GLU A 114 -1.95 4.82 0.31
C GLU A 114 -1.84 4.49 1.80
N GLU A 115 -0.63 4.41 2.36
CA GLU A 115 -0.45 4.21 3.80
C GLU A 115 -0.81 5.46 4.61
N LEU A 116 -0.47 6.66 4.14
CA LEU A 116 -0.92 7.90 4.76
C LEU A 116 -2.45 8.04 4.71
N GLN A 117 -3.05 7.69 3.58
CA GLN A 117 -4.51 7.67 3.39
C GLN A 117 -5.18 6.65 4.31
N ARG A 118 -4.62 5.44 4.43
CA ARG A 118 -5.09 4.40 5.37
C ARG A 118 -5.02 4.91 6.81
N GLY A 119 -3.89 5.48 7.21
CA GLY A 119 -3.72 6.06 8.55
C GLY A 119 -4.75 7.16 8.83
N PHE A 120 -4.96 8.08 7.89
CA PHE A 120 -5.97 9.13 7.97
C PHE A 120 -7.38 8.55 8.13
N LEU A 121 -7.81 7.65 7.26
CA LEU A 121 -9.16 7.08 7.30
C LEU A 121 -9.38 6.24 8.57
N LEU A 122 -8.45 5.40 8.97
CA LEU A 122 -8.58 4.62 10.20
C LEU A 122 -8.61 5.51 11.45
N HIS A 123 -7.91 6.66 11.43
CA HIS A 123 -8.03 7.67 12.48
C HIS A 123 -9.43 8.30 12.51
N ARG A 124 -10.00 8.67 11.35
CA ARG A 124 -11.40 9.16 11.27
C ARG A 124 -12.39 8.13 11.78
N PHE A 125 -12.26 6.89 11.35
CA PHE A 125 -13.12 5.81 11.85
C PHE A 125 -13.02 5.61 13.36
N ARG A 126 -11.82 5.68 13.91
CA ARG A 126 -11.60 5.54 15.36
C ARG A 126 -12.36 6.57 16.18
N HIS A 127 -12.43 7.81 15.71
CA HIS A 127 -12.94 8.94 16.48
C HIS A 127 -14.34 9.41 16.09
N GLN A 128 -14.80 9.13 14.84
CA GLN A 128 -15.99 9.79 14.29
C GLN A 128 -16.92 8.85 13.51
N LEU A 129 -16.46 7.71 12.98
CA LEU A 129 -17.18 6.94 11.97
C LEU A 129 -17.45 5.47 12.39
N GLY A 130 -17.76 5.22 13.66
CA GLY A 130 -18.20 3.89 14.10
C GLY A 130 -17.08 2.92 14.51
N GLY A 131 -15.86 3.40 14.67
CA GLY A 131 -14.78 2.63 15.26
C GLY A 131 -13.79 2.02 14.27
N VAL A 132 -12.57 1.83 14.74
CA VAL A 132 -11.43 1.43 13.91
C VAL A 132 -11.56 0.04 13.28
N ARG A 133 -12.31 -0.88 13.91
CA ARG A 133 -12.54 -2.25 13.37
C ARG A 133 -13.42 -2.19 12.12
N LEU A 134 -14.49 -1.39 12.17
CA LEU A 134 -15.35 -1.15 11.01
C LEU A 134 -14.54 -0.48 9.89
N GLY A 135 -13.77 0.57 10.23
CA GLY A 135 -12.90 1.25 9.27
C GLY A 135 -11.91 0.32 8.61
N LEU A 136 -11.28 -0.57 9.38
CA LEU A 136 -10.34 -1.56 8.85
C LEU A 136 -11.03 -2.50 7.84
N ALA A 137 -12.20 -3.03 8.18
CA ALA A 137 -12.94 -3.92 7.30
C ALA A 137 -13.36 -3.22 6.00
N LEU A 138 -14.00 -2.06 6.11
CA LEU A 138 -14.48 -1.29 4.94
C LEU A 138 -13.32 -0.82 4.05
N TYR A 139 -12.25 -0.29 4.66
CA TYR A 139 -11.09 0.13 3.88
C TYR A 139 -10.42 -1.03 3.14
N SER A 140 -10.27 -2.20 3.79
CA SER A 140 -9.64 -3.36 3.18
C SER A 140 -10.45 -3.91 2.01
N VAL A 141 -11.78 -3.95 2.13
CA VAL A 141 -12.67 -4.33 1.03
C VAL A 141 -12.58 -3.34 -0.12
N ALA A 142 -12.67 -2.03 0.17
CA ALA A 142 -12.55 -0.99 -0.86
C ALA A 142 -11.16 -1.02 -1.53
N PHE A 143 -10.09 -1.20 -0.75
CA PHE A 143 -8.72 -1.29 -1.24
C PHE A 143 -8.53 -2.46 -2.21
N GLY A 144 -9.07 -3.62 -1.89
CA GLY A 144 -9.12 -4.75 -2.83
C GLY A 144 -9.96 -4.45 -4.06
N ALA A 145 -11.16 -3.89 -3.87
CA ALA A 145 -12.06 -3.57 -4.98
C ALA A 145 -11.45 -2.60 -6.00
N PHE A 146 -10.65 -1.62 -5.57
CA PHE A 146 -9.94 -0.72 -6.49
C PHE A 146 -8.88 -1.40 -7.36
N HIS A 147 -8.49 -2.64 -7.02
CA HIS A 147 -7.54 -3.44 -7.80
C HIS A 147 -8.22 -4.46 -8.73
N TYR A 148 -9.55 -4.46 -8.86
CA TYR A 148 -10.31 -5.45 -9.66
C TYR A 148 -9.90 -5.48 -11.14
N THR A 149 -9.40 -4.36 -11.69
CA THR A 149 -8.92 -4.27 -13.06
C THR A 149 -7.66 -5.10 -13.33
N GLN A 150 -6.96 -5.51 -12.27
CA GLN A 150 -5.80 -6.39 -12.31
C GLN A 150 -6.18 -7.88 -12.16
N GLY A 151 -7.45 -8.18 -11.90
CA GLY A 151 -8.00 -9.51 -11.70
C GLY A 151 -8.67 -9.67 -10.34
N TRP A 152 -9.63 -10.58 -10.24
CA TRP A 152 -10.33 -10.85 -8.98
C TRP A 152 -9.42 -11.49 -7.93
N ASP A 153 -8.48 -12.33 -8.33
CA ASP A 153 -7.46 -12.91 -7.47
C ASP A 153 -6.56 -11.81 -6.87
N VAL A 154 -6.12 -10.86 -7.70
CA VAL A 154 -5.34 -9.69 -7.26
C VAL A 154 -6.17 -8.81 -6.31
N ALA A 155 -7.45 -8.57 -6.61
CA ALA A 155 -8.34 -7.80 -5.74
C ALA A 155 -8.46 -8.43 -4.34
N ILE A 156 -8.62 -9.77 -4.26
CA ILE A 156 -8.69 -10.49 -2.99
C ILE A 156 -7.36 -10.38 -2.23
N ILE A 157 -6.24 -10.65 -2.90
CA ILE A 157 -4.90 -10.56 -2.30
C ILE A 157 -4.66 -9.15 -1.77
N THR A 158 -4.95 -8.13 -2.56
CA THR A 158 -4.75 -6.73 -2.18
C THR A 158 -5.65 -6.33 -1.00
N GLY A 159 -6.89 -6.83 -0.96
CA GLY A 159 -7.77 -6.65 0.21
C GLY A 159 -7.19 -7.25 1.48
N LEU A 160 -6.60 -8.46 1.41
CA LEU A 160 -5.92 -9.11 2.54
C LEU A 160 -4.65 -8.34 2.97
N LEU A 161 -3.87 -7.83 2.00
CA LEU A 161 -2.74 -6.96 2.29
C LEU A 161 -3.19 -5.66 2.95
N GLY A 162 -4.29 -5.08 2.48
CA GLY A 162 -4.93 -3.92 3.10
C GLY A 162 -5.31 -4.15 4.56
N LEU A 163 -5.85 -5.33 4.85
CA LEU A 163 -6.17 -5.77 6.21
C LEU A 163 -4.90 -5.89 7.07
N PHE A 164 -3.85 -6.51 6.55
CA PHE A 164 -2.58 -6.68 7.24
C PHE A 164 -1.92 -5.34 7.59
N TRP A 165 -1.71 -4.46 6.60
CA TRP A 165 -1.07 -3.16 6.83
C TRP A 165 -1.93 -2.24 7.70
N GLY A 166 -3.26 -2.27 7.54
CA GLY A 166 -4.16 -1.54 8.42
C GLY A 166 -4.11 -2.04 9.88
N TYR A 167 -4.07 -3.36 10.09
CA TYR A 167 -3.87 -3.94 11.40
C TYR A 167 -2.50 -3.54 11.99
N LEU A 168 -1.46 -3.55 11.18
CA LEU A 168 -0.12 -3.12 11.59
C LEU A 168 -0.13 -1.66 12.06
N TYR A 169 -0.75 -0.75 11.31
CA TYR A 169 -0.96 0.63 11.73
C TYR A 169 -1.70 0.73 13.07
N ILE A 170 -2.80 0.00 13.24
CA ILE A 170 -3.59 0.01 14.49
C ILE A 170 -2.74 -0.44 15.68
N ARG A 171 -1.94 -1.49 15.52
CA ARG A 171 -1.07 -2.04 16.57
C ARG A 171 0.15 -1.17 16.87
N ARG A 172 0.71 -0.55 15.84
CA ARG A 172 1.91 0.28 15.96
C ARG A 172 1.59 1.75 16.27
N GLY A 173 0.39 2.25 15.91
CA GLY A 173 0.03 3.66 15.98
C GLY A 173 0.92 4.53 15.08
N SER A 174 1.44 3.96 14.01
CA SER A 174 2.33 4.60 13.04
C SER A 174 2.23 3.89 11.69
N VAL A 175 2.21 4.65 10.61
CA VAL A 175 2.24 4.11 9.24
C VAL A 175 3.64 3.70 8.79
N ALA A 176 4.71 4.00 9.53
CA ALA A 176 6.07 3.84 9.03
C ALA A 176 6.41 2.39 8.68
N ALA A 177 6.06 1.42 9.54
CA ALA A 177 6.32 0.01 9.26
C ALA A 177 5.48 -0.52 8.08
N SER A 178 4.19 -0.14 7.99
CA SER A 178 3.33 -0.51 6.87
C SER A 178 3.78 0.15 5.57
N MET A 179 4.18 1.41 5.62
CA MET A 179 4.72 2.17 4.49
C MET A 179 5.97 1.52 3.89
N VAL A 180 6.94 1.16 4.73
CA VAL A 180 8.18 0.48 4.27
C VAL A 180 7.86 -0.90 3.72
N SER A 181 7.01 -1.68 4.39
CA SER A 181 6.60 -3.00 3.93
C SER A 181 5.85 -2.94 2.59
N HIS A 182 4.94 -1.99 2.43
CA HIS A 182 4.15 -1.82 1.21
C HIS A 182 5.03 -1.33 0.03
N ALA A 183 5.86 -0.33 0.26
CA ALA A 183 6.81 0.12 -0.75
C ALA A 183 7.77 -1.01 -1.18
N GLY A 184 8.29 -1.77 -0.22
CA GLY A 184 9.15 -2.93 -0.48
C GLY A 184 8.43 -4.03 -1.26
N PHE A 185 7.16 -4.32 -0.94
CA PHE A 185 6.32 -5.25 -1.69
C PHE A 185 6.19 -4.78 -3.16
N ASN A 186 5.76 -3.54 -3.40
CA ASN A 186 5.59 -3.00 -4.75
C ASN A 186 6.90 -2.99 -5.54
N GLY A 187 8.00 -2.55 -4.94
CA GLY A 187 9.31 -2.55 -5.59
C GLY A 187 9.78 -3.95 -5.98
N THR A 188 9.55 -4.94 -5.12
CA THR A 188 9.92 -6.34 -5.39
C THR A 188 9.07 -6.94 -6.51
N GLN A 189 7.76 -6.66 -6.54
CA GLN A 189 6.89 -7.12 -7.62
C GLN A 189 7.33 -6.59 -8.98
N VAL A 190 7.65 -5.29 -9.08
CA VAL A 190 8.16 -4.72 -10.33
C VAL A 190 9.49 -5.36 -10.75
N LEU A 191 10.40 -5.59 -9.79
CA LEU A 191 11.67 -6.24 -10.06
C LEU A 191 11.47 -7.68 -10.58
N GLN A 192 10.54 -8.43 -9.98
CA GLN A 192 10.22 -9.79 -10.43
C GLN A 192 9.69 -9.79 -11.88
N GLU A 193 8.78 -8.89 -12.21
CA GLU A 193 8.25 -8.76 -13.58
C GLU A 193 9.35 -8.40 -14.59
N LEU A 194 10.23 -7.47 -14.23
CA LEU A 194 11.37 -7.10 -15.09
C LEU A 194 12.29 -8.29 -15.34
N VAL A 195 12.66 -9.03 -14.28
CA VAL A 195 13.55 -10.21 -14.40
C VAL A 195 12.90 -11.29 -15.26
N LEU A 196 11.60 -11.56 -15.08
CA LEU A 196 10.87 -12.52 -15.89
C LEU A 196 10.78 -12.12 -17.37
N LYS A 197 10.66 -10.82 -17.67
CA LYS A 197 10.68 -10.33 -19.05
C LYS A 197 12.07 -10.43 -19.71
N LEU A 198 13.13 -10.13 -18.99
CA LEU A 198 14.49 -10.20 -19.51
C LEU A 198 14.97 -11.65 -19.72
N ALA A 199 14.35 -12.62 -19.05
CA ALA A 199 14.65 -14.04 -19.16
C ALA A 199 13.89 -14.75 -20.29
N ARG A 200 12.97 -14.09 -20.98
CA ARG A 200 12.21 -14.58 -22.14
C ARG A 200 12.86 -14.16 -23.45
#